data_b432c571f7bb6b8b44f60412e1390450
#
_entry.id   b432c571f7bb6b8b44f60412e1390450
#
_cell.length_a   1.000
_cell.length_b   1.000
_cell.length_c   1.000
_cell.angle_alpha   90.00
_cell.angle_beta   90.00
_cell.angle_gamma   90.00
#
_symmetry.space_group_name_H-M   'P 1'
#
loop_
_entity.id
_entity.type
_entity.pdbx_description
1 polymer ?
#
loop_
_entity_poly.entity_id
_entity_poly.type
_entity_poly.pdbx_seq_one_letter_code
_entity_poly.pdbx_strand_id
1 'polypeptide(L)'
;QIMILKLMQKYGHQPIVLLGGGTTLIGDPSGKDSTRKILEQSEIKNNIKSIKKVFNKILDTSDKNTYPVFVDNADWLTKLNYIQFLRDTGSHFTINKMLTFDSVKLRLDREQSLSYMEFNYMILQAYDFYQLFKNNNCILQIGGSDQWGNIVNGVDLIRRKLQKEAYGLTSPLITLASGVKMGKTEK
;
A
#
# COMPACT_ATOMS: atom_id res chain seq x y z
N GLN A 1 -0.75 12.09 3.80
CA GLN A 1 -1.70 11.02 4.16
C GLN A 1 -2.00 11.04 5.66
N ILE A 2 -1.00 11.19 6.55
CA ILE A 2 -1.23 11.18 8.01
C ILE A 2 -2.26 12.24 8.45
N MET A 3 -2.21 13.44 7.83
CA MET A 3 -3.17 14.50 8.14
C MET A 3 -4.60 14.17 7.72
N ILE A 4 -4.78 13.40 6.64
CA ILE A 4 -6.11 12.91 6.23
C ILE A 4 -6.61 11.89 7.26
N LEU A 5 -5.77 10.97 7.71
CA LEU A 5 -6.13 10.02 8.79
C LEU A 5 -6.53 10.76 10.07
N LYS A 6 -5.76 11.80 10.46
CA LYS A 6 -6.10 12.64 11.61
C LYS A 6 -7.44 13.36 11.43
N LEU A 7 -7.73 13.84 10.22
CA LEU A 7 -9.02 14.47 9.93
C LEU A 7 -10.15 13.46 10.06
N MET A 8 -10.01 12.28 9.46
CA MET A 8 -11.01 11.20 9.58
C MET A 8 -11.22 10.78 11.04
N GLN A 9 -10.15 10.72 11.83
CA GLN A 9 -10.22 10.42 13.27
C GLN A 9 -11.07 11.43 14.04
N LYS A 10 -10.98 12.74 13.70
CA LYS A 10 -11.85 13.78 14.29
C LYS A 10 -13.34 13.56 14.02
N TYR A 11 -13.67 12.86 12.94
CA TYR A 11 -15.04 12.51 12.57
C TYR A 11 -15.46 11.11 13.02
N GLY A 12 -14.72 10.53 13.97
CA GLY A 12 -15.09 9.26 14.61
C GLY A 12 -14.62 8.00 13.87
N HIS A 13 -13.78 8.14 12.85
CA HIS A 13 -13.22 6.98 12.15
C HIS A 13 -11.95 6.47 12.84
N GLN A 14 -11.80 5.15 12.93
CA GLN A 14 -10.59 4.54 13.46
C GLN A 14 -9.53 4.40 12.36
N PRO A 15 -8.37 5.07 12.46
CA PRO A 15 -7.31 4.93 11.49
C PRO A 15 -6.58 3.59 11.65
N ILE A 16 -6.33 2.91 10.52
CA ILE A 16 -5.48 1.74 10.45
C ILE A 16 -4.22 2.13 9.69
N VAL A 17 -3.09 1.96 10.34
CA VAL A 17 -1.76 2.22 9.77
C VAL A 17 -1.13 0.89 9.39
N LEU A 18 -1.16 0.57 8.11
CA LEU A 18 -0.50 -0.60 7.57
C LEU A 18 0.99 -0.34 7.39
N LEU A 19 1.80 -1.16 8.02
CA LEU A 19 3.25 -1.14 7.93
C LEU A 19 3.71 -2.22 6.96
N GLY A 20 4.59 -1.83 6.05
CA GLY A 20 5.02 -2.67 4.94
C GLY A 20 6.19 -3.58 5.28
N GLY A 21 6.19 -4.29 6.42
CA GLY A 21 7.28 -5.21 6.79
C GLY A 21 7.51 -6.31 5.75
N GLY A 22 6.44 -6.88 5.20
CA GLY A 22 6.51 -7.87 4.13
C GLY A 22 6.77 -7.27 2.75
N THR A 23 6.04 -6.22 2.37
CA THR A 23 6.21 -5.59 1.05
C THR A 23 7.53 -4.85 0.88
N THR A 24 8.17 -4.41 1.96
CA THR A 24 9.51 -3.80 1.90
C THR A 24 10.59 -4.81 1.46
N LEU A 25 10.38 -6.10 1.68
CA LEU A 25 11.27 -7.16 1.17
C LEU A 25 11.27 -7.23 -0.38
N ILE A 26 10.23 -6.73 -1.00
CA ILE A 26 10.04 -6.73 -2.46
C ILE A 26 10.34 -5.34 -3.05
N GLY A 27 9.83 -4.28 -2.43
CA GLY A 27 9.96 -2.90 -2.88
C GLY A 27 8.86 -2.47 -3.84
N ASP A 28 8.23 -1.32 -3.54
CA ASP A 28 7.21 -0.71 -4.39
C ASP A 28 7.85 -0.07 -5.63
N PRO A 29 7.48 -0.48 -6.85
CA PRO A 29 8.00 0.10 -8.09
C PRO A 29 7.40 1.47 -8.42
N SER A 30 6.30 1.88 -7.76
CA SER A 30 5.55 3.08 -8.10
C SER A 30 6.40 4.36 -7.98
N GLY A 31 6.44 5.14 -9.06
CA GLY A 31 7.09 6.45 -9.10
C GLY A 31 8.62 6.42 -9.02
N LYS A 32 9.27 5.31 -9.41
CA LYS A 32 10.72 5.19 -9.51
C LYS A 32 11.15 4.53 -10.83
N ASP A 33 12.27 5.03 -11.35
CA ASP A 33 12.87 4.55 -12.60
C ASP A 33 13.95 3.48 -12.36
N SER A 34 14.28 3.15 -11.08
CA SER A 34 15.30 2.18 -10.71
C SER A 34 14.79 1.18 -9.68
N THR A 35 15.32 -0.04 -9.74
CA THR A 35 15.06 -1.10 -8.75
C THR A 35 15.48 -0.64 -7.34
N ARG A 36 14.62 -0.86 -6.35
CA ARG A 36 14.93 -0.48 -4.97
C ARG A 36 15.99 -1.39 -4.35
N LYS A 37 16.86 -0.79 -3.53
CA LYS A 37 17.78 -1.57 -2.66
C LYS A 37 16.96 -2.48 -1.74
N ILE A 38 17.29 -3.75 -1.73
CA ILE A 38 16.74 -4.71 -0.76
C ILE A 38 17.31 -4.38 0.62
N LEU A 39 16.44 -4.18 1.60
CA LEU A 39 16.82 -3.86 2.97
C LEU A 39 16.93 -5.12 3.82
N GLU A 40 17.84 -5.10 4.77
CA GLU A 40 17.96 -6.14 5.77
C GLU A 40 16.78 -6.10 6.77
N GLN A 41 16.41 -7.26 7.32
CA GLN A 41 15.27 -7.35 8.25
C GLN A 41 15.42 -6.45 9.49
N SER A 42 16.65 -6.25 9.97
CA SER A 42 16.94 -5.35 11.08
C SER A 42 16.65 -3.89 10.74
N GLU A 43 16.99 -3.45 9.52
CA GLU A 43 16.71 -2.10 9.02
C GLU A 43 15.18 -1.90 8.88
N ILE A 44 14.46 -2.91 8.34
CA ILE A 44 12.99 -2.87 8.21
C ILE A 44 12.34 -2.69 9.58
N LYS A 45 12.74 -3.48 10.59
CA LYS A 45 12.22 -3.36 11.96
C LYS A 45 12.47 -1.99 12.59
N ASN A 46 13.66 -1.42 12.37
CA ASN A 46 14.00 -0.08 12.87
C ASN A 46 13.19 1.01 12.16
N ASN A 47 12.99 0.90 10.85
CA ASN A 47 12.15 1.80 10.08
C ASN A 47 10.68 1.76 10.55
N ILE A 48 10.13 0.57 10.78
CA ILE A 48 8.79 0.37 11.34
C ILE A 48 8.64 1.07 12.69
N LYS A 49 9.60 0.90 13.61
CA LYS A 49 9.58 1.57 14.91
C LYS A 49 9.59 3.10 14.77
N SER A 50 10.39 3.62 13.85
CA SER A 50 10.51 5.06 13.60
C SER A 50 9.22 5.63 13.00
N ILE A 51 8.62 4.93 12.05
CA ILE A 51 7.33 5.30 11.44
C ILE A 51 6.22 5.31 12.51
N LYS A 52 6.11 4.26 13.34
CA LYS A 52 5.14 4.22 14.44
C LYS A 52 5.25 5.43 15.37
N LYS A 53 6.47 5.85 15.69
CA LYS A 53 6.69 7.04 16.54
C LYS A 53 6.14 8.32 15.89
N VAL A 54 6.28 8.47 14.57
CA VAL A 54 5.74 9.64 13.84
C VAL A 54 4.21 9.64 13.87
N PHE A 55 3.59 8.50 13.58
CA PHE A 55 2.13 8.39 13.63
C PHE A 55 1.57 8.67 15.03
N ASN A 56 2.18 8.12 16.08
CA ASN A 56 1.76 8.34 17.47
C ASN A 56 1.91 9.81 17.94
N LYS A 57 2.78 10.61 17.30
CA LYS A 57 2.88 12.04 17.59
C LYS A 57 1.76 12.86 16.95
N ILE A 58 1.16 12.36 15.88
CA ILE A 58 0.21 13.13 15.05
C ILE A 58 -1.22 12.68 15.28
N LEU A 59 -1.46 11.37 15.35
CA LEU A 59 -2.78 10.81 15.61
C LEU A 59 -3.15 10.92 17.09
N ASP A 60 -4.43 11.05 17.34
CA ASP A 60 -4.94 11.05 18.71
C ASP A 60 -4.91 9.61 19.28
N THR A 61 -4.32 9.48 20.44
CA THR A 61 -4.20 8.21 21.18
C THR A 61 -4.99 8.21 22.49
N SER A 62 -5.82 9.22 22.74
CA SER A 62 -6.60 9.36 23.97
C SER A 62 -7.97 8.71 23.90
N ASP A 63 -8.62 8.72 22.72
CA ASP A 63 -9.95 8.14 22.54
C ASP A 63 -9.85 6.67 22.10
N LYS A 64 -10.43 5.78 22.92
CA LYS A 64 -10.44 4.34 22.66
C LYS A 64 -11.19 3.93 21.39
N ASN A 65 -12.21 4.70 20.99
CA ASN A 65 -13.04 4.37 19.83
C ASN A 65 -12.32 4.68 18.50
N THR A 66 -11.44 5.67 18.54
CA THR A 66 -10.68 6.11 17.35
C THR A 66 -9.18 5.88 17.49
N TYR A 67 -8.77 5.09 18.49
CA TYR A 67 -7.35 4.75 18.70
C TYR A 67 -6.74 4.13 17.44
N PRO A 68 -5.56 4.61 16.98
CA PRO A 68 -4.96 4.11 15.76
C PRO A 68 -4.50 2.65 15.90
N VAL A 69 -4.88 1.81 14.94
CA VAL A 69 -4.46 0.41 14.88
C VAL A 69 -3.23 0.31 13.98
N PHE A 70 -2.17 -0.32 14.47
CA PHE A 70 -0.96 -0.59 13.69
C PHE A 70 -0.90 -2.06 13.32
N VAL A 71 -0.81 -2.33 12.03
CA VAL A 71 -0.76 -3.68 11.46
C VAL A 71 0.48 -3.81 10.59
N ASP A 72 1.15 -4.94 10.62
CA ASP A 72 2.30 -5.23 9.76
C ASP A 72 1.91 -6.31 8.74
N ASN A 73 2.06 -6.04 7.46
CA ASN A 73 1.72 -7.01 6.42
C ASN A 73 2.67 -8.22 6.37
N ALA A 74 3.80 -8.18 7.06
CA ALA A 74 4.63 -9.35 7.26
C ALA A 74 3.89 -10.48 7.98
N ASP A 75 2.89 -10.15 8.81
CA ASP A 75 2.12 -11.13 9.59
C ASP A 75 1.37 -12.14 8.70
N TRP A 76 1.01 -11.76 7.49
CA TRP A 76 0.38 -12.65 6.52
C TRP A 76 1.22 -12.91 5.27
N LEU A 77 1.91 -11.91 4.70
CA LEU A 77 2.62 -12.07 3.42
C LEU A 77 3.75 -13.11 3.50
N THR A 78 4.49 -13.15 4.62
CA THR A 78 5.60 -14.10 4.80
C THR A 78 5.15 -15.54 5.03
N LYS A 79 3.86 -15.76 5.28
CA LYS A 79 3.27 -17.08 5.54
C LYS A 79 2.50 -17.64 4.35
N LEU A 80 2.42 -16.88 3.24
CA LEU A 80 1.68 -17.33 2.06
C LEU A 80 2.35 -18.52 1.39
N ASN A 81 1.55 -19.54 1.11
CA ASN A 81 1.95 -20.58 0.16
C ASN A 81 1.77 -20.02 -1.26
N TYR A 82 2.84 -20.04 -2.05
CA TYR A 82 2.84 -19.42 -3.38
C TYR A 82 1.79 -20.01 -4.32
N ILE A 83 1.69 -21.32 -4.40
CA ILE A 83 0.73 -22.00 -5.30
C ILE A 83 -0.71 -21.70 -4.88
N GLN A 84 -0.99 -21.78 -3.59
CA GLN A 84 -2.32 -21.46 -3.08
C GLN A 84 -2.67 -19.99 -3.29
N PHE A 85 -1.72 -19.09 -3.09
CA PHE A 85 -1.90 -17.66 -3.33
C PHE A 85 -2.22 -17.35 -4.81
N LEU A 86 -1.49 -17.98 -5.76
CA LEU A 86 -1.78 -17.86 -7.18
C LEU A 86 -3.19 -18.35 -7.52
N ARG A 87 -3.58 -19.49 -6.98
CA ARG A 87 -4.90 -20.08 -7.20
C ARG A 87 -6.03 -19.20 -6.63
N ASP A 88 -5.90 -18.79 -5.37
CA ASP A 88 -6.99 -18.18 -4.60
C ASP A 88 -7.06 -16.64 -4.78
N THR A 89 -5.96 -16.03 -5.16
CA THR A 89 -5.86 -14.58 -5.32
C THR A 89 -5.44 -14.20 -6.73
N GLY A 90 -4.37 -14.77 -7.26
CA GLY A 90 -3.84 -14.48 -8.59
C GLY A 90 -4.88 -14.67 -9.71
N SER A 91 -5.77 -15.66 -9.59
CA SER A 91 -6.85 -15.91 -10.55
C SER A 91 -7.84 -14.75 -10.72
N HIS A 92 -7.87 -13.81 -9.78
CA HIS A 92 -8.72 -12.61 -9.86
C HIS A 92 -8.08 -11.45 -10.63
N PHE A 93 -6.82 -11.57 -11.03
CA PHE A 93 -6.08 -10.56 -11.79
C PHE A 93 -5.86 -11.00 -13.22
N THR A 94 -5.99 -10.07 -14.16
CA THR A 94 -5.66 -10.33 -15.57
C THR A 94 -4.47 -9.48 -15.98
N ILE A 95 -3.53 -10.09 -16.69
CA ILE A 95 -2.33 -9.41 -17.21
C ILE A 95 -2.73 -8.18 -18.02
N ASN A 96 -3.72 -8.30 -18.90
CA ASN A 96 -4.18 -7.19 -19.74
C ASN A 96 -4.59 -5.97 -18.91
N LYS A 97 -5.31 -6.16 -17.79
CA LYS A 97 -5.68 -5.07 -16.90
C LYS A 97 -4.47 -4.53 -16.13
N MET A 98 -3.59 -5.40 -15.67
CA MET A 98 -2.39 -4.98 -14.93
C MET A 98 -1.46 -4.12 -15.79
N LEU A 99 -1.37 -4.39 -17.10
CA LEU A 99 -0.57 -3.61 -18.06
C LEU A 99 -1.13 -2.20 -18.31
N THR A 100 -2.39 -1.92 -17.99
CA THR A 100 -3.00 -0.59 -18.20
C THR A 100 -2.70 0.42 -17.09
N PHE A 101 -2.16 -0.01 -15.95
CA PHE A 101 -1.86 0.90 -14.87
C PHE A 101 -0.65 1.77 -15.17
N ASP A 102 -0.71 3.05 -14.83
CA ASP A 102 0.33 4.03 -15.13
C ASP A 102 1.71 3.61 -14.62
N SER A 103 1.79 2.97 -13.45
CA SER A 103 3.04 2.46 -12.88
C SER A 103 3.74 1.41 -13.75
N VAL A 104 2.98 0.66 -14.53
CA VAL A 104 3.48 -0.34 -15.48
C VAL A 104 3.66 0.28 -16.85
N LYS A 105 2.60 0.91 -17.37
CA LYS A 105 2.58 1.47 -18.73
C LYS A 105 3.72 2.45 -18.97
N LEU A 106 3.94 3.41 -18.07
CA LEU A 106 5.01 4.39 -18.19
C LEU A 106 6.41 3.76 -18.27
N ARG A 107 6.64 2.63 -17.59
CA ARG A 107 7.93 1.91 -17.67
C ARG A 107 8.07 1.16 -19.00
N LEU A 108 6.99 0.52 -19.47
CA LEU A 108 6.98 -0.17 -20.76
C LEU A 108 7.16 0.82 -21.91
N ASP A 109 6.45 1.96 -21.88
CA ASP A 109 6.55 3.01 -22.91
C ASP A 109 7.96 3.65 -22.96
N ARG A 110 8.70 3.61 -21.85
CA ARG A 110 10.10 4.09 -21.77
C ARG A 110 11.14 2.99 -21.97
N GLU A 111 10.71 1.78 -22.35
CA GLU A 111 11.58 0.60 -22.50
C GLU A 111 12.40 0.27 -21.25
N GLN A 112 11.89 0.65 -20.05
CA GLN A 112 12.53 0.36 -18.78
C GLN A 112 12.16 -1.03 -18.30
N SER A 113 13.14 -1.76 -17.76
CA SER A 113 12.91 -3.09 -17.23
C SER A 113 11.93 -3.04 -16.04
N LEU A 114 10.97 -3.96 -16.02
CA LEU A 114 10.06 -4.20 -14.92
C LEU A 114 10.18 -5.66 -14.53
N SER A 115 10.72 -5.93 -13.33
CA SER A 115 10.88 -7.31 -12.85
C SER A 115 9.51 -7.94 -12.56
N TYR A 116 9.43 -9.26 -12.63
CA TYR A 116 8.25 -10.01 -12.21
C TYR A 116 7.86 -9.70 -10.76
N MET A 117 8.83 -9.54 -9.88
CA MET A 117 8.63 -9.19 -8.48
C MET A 117 7.95 -7.81 -8.34
N GLU A 118 8.44 -6.79 -9.04
CA GLU A 118 7.85 -5.45 -9.05
C GLU A 118 6.44 -5.46 -9.67
N PHE A 119 6.24 -6.21 -10.74
CA PHE A 119 4.93 -6.36 -11.38
C PHE A 119 3.89 -6.98 -10.46
N ASN A 120 4.28 -7.94 -9.61
CA ASN A 120 3.40 -8.56 -8.64
C ASN A 120 3.10 -7.69 -7.41
N TYR A 121 3.81 -6.58 -7.20
CA TYR A 121 3.62 -5.72 -6.03
C TYR A 121 2.15 -5.26 -5.89
N MET A 122 1.50 -4.90 -6.99
CA MET A 122 0.10 -4.47 -6.98
C MET A 122 -0.86 -5.54 -6.48
N ILE A 123 -0.56 -6.83 -6.70
CA ILE A 123 -1.36 -7.95 -6.20
C ILE A 123 -1.19 -8.08 -4.69
N LEU A 124 0.03 -7.90 -4.18
CA LEU A 124 0.31 -7.96 -2.74
C LEU A 124 -0.37 -6.83 -1.99
N GLN A 125 -0.34 -5.60 -2.52
CA GLN A 125 -1.04 -4.47 -1.90
C GLN A 125 -2.57 -4.66 -1.96
N ALA A 126 -3.10 -5.22 -3.04
CA ALA A 126 -4.51 -5.57 -3.13
C ALA A 126 -4.90 -6.62 -2.08
N TYR A 127 -4.03 -7.61 -1.86
CA TYR A 127 -4.21 -8.63 -0.84
C TYR A 127 -4.13 -8.05 0.57
N ASP A 128 -3.26 -7.07 0.81
CA ASP A 128 -3.19 -6.33 2.08
C ASP A 128 -4.55 -5.68 2.40
N PHE A 129 -5.15 -4.98 1.43
CA PHE A 129 -6.45 -4.35 1.63
C PHE A 129 -7.54 -5.40 1.88
N TYR A 130 -7.53 -6.51 1.15
CA TYR A 130 -8.43 -7.65 1.40
C TYR A 130 -8.29 -8.20 2.82
N GLN A 131 -7.06 -8.37 3.34
CA GLN A 131 -6.82 -8.84 4.70
C GLN A 131 -7.31 -7.83 5.75
N LEU A 132 -7.05 -6.55 5.55
CA LEU A 132 -7.54 -5.49 6.44
C LEU A 132 -9.07 -5.40 6.43
N PHE A 133 -9.69 -5.53 5.26
CA PHE A 133 -11.15 -5.57 5.15
C PHE A 133 -11.73 -6.74 5.95
N LYS A 134 -11.17 -7.94 5.78
CA LYS A 134 -11.65 -9.16 6.42
C LYS A 134 -11.44 -9.18 7.93
N ASN A 135 -10.28 -8.72 8.39
CA ASN A 135 -9.86 -8.90 9.78
C ASN A 135 -10.06 -7.65 10.65
N ASN A 136 -10.09 -6.46 10.04
CA ASN A 136 -10.15 -5.18 10.75
C ASN A 136 -11.35 -4.32 10.33
N ASN A 137 -12.28 -4.82 9.52
CA ASN A 137 -13.39 -4.06 8.94
C ASN A 137 -12.96 -2.77 8.22
N CYS A 138 -11.78 -2.79 7.59
CA CYS A 138 -11.24 -1.65 6.87
C CYS A 138 -11.94 -1.49 5.51
N ILE A 139 -12.84 -0.52 5.40
CA ILE A 139 -13.64 -0.30 4.18
C ILE A 139 -13.06 0.77 3.24
N LEU A 140 -12.10 1.59 3.71
CA LEU A 140 -11.51 2.68 2.93
C LEU A 140 -10.00 2.61 2.96
N GLN A 141 -9.37 2.55 1.78
CA GLN A 141 -7.91 2.70 1.64
C GLN A 141 -7.57 4.10 1.12
N ILE A 142 -6.60 4.76 1.75
CA ILE A 142 -6.18 6.12 1.43
C ILE A 142 -4.72 6.11 0.95
N GLY A 143 -4.43 6.83 -0.14
CA GLY A 143 -3.07 6.95 -0.68
C GLY A 143 -2.81 8.26 -1.42
N GLY A 144 -1.62 8.42 -1.96
CA GLY A 144 -1.31 9.43 -2.97
C GLY A 144 -1.86 9.02 -4.34
N SER A 145 -1.96 9.96 -5.27
CA SER A 145 -2.46 9.68 -6.63
C SER A 145 -1.63 8.62 -7.37
N ASP A 146 -0.35 8.49 -7.03
CA ASP A 146 0.54 7.43 -7.53
C ASP A 146 0.16 6.01 -7.05
N GLN A 147 -0.67 5.90 -6.02
CA GLN A 147 -1.15 4.63 -5.47
C GLN A 147 -2.51 4.18 -6.02
N TRP A 148 -3.11 4.97 -6.93
CA TRP A 148 -4.46 4.71 -7.42
C TRP A 148 -4.63 3.29 -7.99
N GLY A 149 -3.72 2.86 -8.86
CA GLY A 149 -3.76 1.51 -9.45
C GLY A 149 -3.73 0.39 -8.40
N ASN A 150 -2.85 0.52 -7.40
CA ASN A 150 -2.74 -0.45 -6.31
C ASN A 150 -4.03 -0.49 -5.47
N ILE A 151 -4.60 0.68 -5.14
CA ILE A 151 -5.83 0.79 -4.33
C ILE A 151 -7.03 0.19 -5.07
N VAL A 152 -7.21 0.51 -6.36
CA VAL A 152 -8.32 -0.01 -7.18
C VAL A 152 -8.26 -1.53 -7.29
N ASN A 153 -7.06 -2.10 -7.40
CA ASN A 153 -6.88 -3.55 -7.40
C ASN A 153 -7.38 -4.20 -6.09
N GLY A 154 -7.17 -3.54 -4.95
CA GLY A 154 -7.68 -4.00 -3.66
C GLY A 154 -9.20 -3.94 -3.58
N VAL A 155 -9.80 -2.83 -4.03
CA VAL A 155 -11.26 -2.67 -4.13
C VAL A 155 -11.88 -3.77 -5.00
N ASP A 156 -11.28 -4.01 -6.18
CA ASP A 156 -11.76 -5.06 -7.09
C ASP A 156 -11.62 -6.46 -6.50
N LEU A 157 -10.52 -6.74 -5.79
CA LEU A 157 -10.30 -8.03 -5.16
C LEU A 157 -11.35 -8.31 -4.08
N ILE A 158 -11.65 -7.32 -3.23
CA ILE A 158 -12.68 -7.42 -2.19
C ILE A 158 -14.04 -7.70 -2.83
N ARG A 159 -14.41 -6.93 -3.86
CA ARG A 159 -15.66 -7.12 -4.60
C ARG A 159 -15.77 -8.53 -5.18
N ARG A 160 -14.72 -9.04 -5.82
CA ARG A 160 -14.71 -10.35 -6.48
C ARG A 160 -14.72 -11.51 -5.52
N LYS A 161 -13.99 -11.41 -4.41
CA LYS A 161 -13.86 -12.51 -3.43
C LYS A 161 -14.96 -12.52 -2.39
N LEU A 162 -15.44 -11.35 -1.95
CA LEU A 162 -16.38 -11.24 -0.84
C LEU A 162 -17.75 -10.71 -1.26
N GLN A 163 -17.91 -10.23 -2.51
CA GLN A 163 -19.13 -9.57 -2.99
C GLN A 163 -19.55 -8.40 -2.07
N LYS A 164 -18.54 -7.68 -1.55
CA LYS A 164 -18.69 -6.52 -0.67
C LYS A 164 -18.09 -5.28 -1.30
N GLU A 165 -18.56 -4.12 -0.85
CA GLU A 165 -18.06 -2.83 -1.29
C GLU A 165 -16.92 -2.34 -0.38
N ALA A 166 -15.87 -1.83 -1.02
CA ALA A 166 -14.79 -1.11 -0.38
C ALA A 166 -14.45 0.10 -1.24
N TYR A 167 -13.77 1.08 -0.65
CA TYR A 167 -13.53 2.38 -1.26
C TYR A 167 -12.06 2.74 -1.29
N GLY A 168 -11.68 3.52 -2.29
CA GLY A 168 -10.36 4.11 -2.41
C GLY A 168 -10.44 5.63 -2.45
N LEU A 169 -9.53 6.30 -1.75
CA LEU A 169 -9.39 7.75 -1.79
C LEU A 169 -7.93 8.10 -2.07
N THR A 170 -7.69 8.93 -3.08
CA THR A 170 -6.36 9.45 -3.33
C THR A 170 -6.33 10.97 -3.20
N SER A 171 -5.20 11.48 -2.75
CA SER A 171 -4.91 12.91 -2.74
C SER A 171 -3.81 13.24 -3.76
N PRO A 172 -3.78 14.47 -4.30
CA PRO A 172 -2.66 14.93 -5.10
C PRO A 172 -1.33 14.76 -4.35
N LEU A 173 -0.26 14.52 -5.10
CA LEU A 173 1.08 14.47 -4.53
C LEU A 173 1.55 15.87 -4.15
N ILE A 174 2.25 15.99 -3.05
CA ILE A 174 2.94 17.23 -2.70
C ILE A 174 4.15 17.37 -3.64
N THR A 175 4.24 18.52 -4.30
CA THR A 175 5.32 18.84 -5.24
C THR A 175 6.13 20.01 -4.72
N LEU A 176 7.38 20.09 -5.16
CA LEU A 176 8.21 21.29 -5.02
C LEU A 176 7.69 22.37 -5.97
N ALA A 177 8.14 23.62 -5.79
CA ALA A 177 7.82 24.74 -6.71
C ALA A 177 8.20 24.44 -8.16
N SER A 178 9.17 23.56 -8.38
CA SER A 178 9.58 23.07 -9.71
C SER A 178 8.60 22.05 -10.34
N GLY A 179 7.52 21.67 -9.65
CA GLY A 179 6.60 20.60 -10.09
C GLY A 179 7.08 19.17 -9.82
N VAL A 180 8.29 18.98 -9.34
CA VAL A 180 8.84 17.66 -9.03
C VAL A 180 8.18 17.12 -7.74
N LYS A 181 7.81 15.83 -7.72
CA LYS A 181 7.28 15.16 -6.54
C LYS A 181 8.22 15.34 -5.35
N MET A 182 7.68 15.85 -4.23
CA MET A 182 8.41 15.90 -2.97
C MET A 182 8.62 14.44 -2.47
N GLY A 183 9.84 13.95 -2.66
CA GLY A 183 10.24 12.61 -2.28
C GLY A 183 11.33 12.62 -1.20
N LYS A 184 12.08 11.51 -1.11
CA LYS A 184 13.28 11.47 -0.29
C LYS A 184 14.30 12.47 -0.83
N THR A 185 14.80 13.35 0.02
CA THR A 185 15.97 14.18 -0.30
C THR A 185 17.15 13.23 -0.50
N GLU A 186 17.65 13.16 -1.71
CA GLU A 186 18.97 12.57 -1.95
C GLU A 186 19.97 13.57 -1.39
N LYS A 187 20.80 13.11 -0.44
CA LYS A 187 21.93 13.88 0.05
C LYS A 187 23.07 13.76 -0.95
#